data_157f12c558789c0934691cad9934423e
#
_entry.id   157f12c558789c0934691cad9934423e
#
_cell.length_a   1.000
_cell.length_b   1.000
_cell.length_c   1.000
_cell.angle_alpha   90.00
_cell.angle_beta   90.00
_cell.angle_gamma   90.00
#
_symmetry.space_group_name_H-M   'P 1'
#
loop_
_entity.id
_entity.type
_entity.pdbx_description
1 polymer ?
#
loop_
_entity_poly.entity_id
_entity_poly.type
_entity_poly.pdbx_seq_one_letter_code
_entity_poly.pdbx_strand_id
1 'polypeptide(L)'
;MAPLFSILCVVAAVSSPEALFDEANAAYGAGRYDEAAAMYEQLIAEGVHDAVVFFNLGNACFSAGRLGPAVANYERALRLEPGFDRARMNLDHALASAQRRLAPPLLPWWEQTIFFWHEHLSPQFVSAAAALCWCAFWALLGLRRYRRFAYSRLLLAGVALAALAFGISAWAKAHPPAIAVASQERVPVRYALDDTGTVHFELSAGDRVRVEERQNAWLLVSTTDGQRGWTEAAAMTLVGPPYTPAPSVTAGTPKTGGAE
;
A
#
# COMPACT_ATOMS: atom_id res chain seq x y z
N MET A 1 36.85 -45.33 -26.24
CA MET A 1 36.25 -45.21 -24.90
C MET A 1 36.02 -43.72 -24.66
N ALA A 2 34.81 -43.27 -24.83
CA ALA A 2 34.40 -41.86 -24.61
C ALA A 2 33.70 -41.78 -23.22
N PRO A 3 34.03 -40.85 -22.33
CA PRO A 3 33.34 -40.69 -21.07
C PRO A 3 32.01 -39.97 -21.31
N LEU A 4 30.91 -40.60 -20.92
CA LEU A 4 29.58 -40.00 -20.81
C LEU A 4 29.60 -38.95 -19.65
N PHE A 5 29.64 -37.68 -20.01
CA PHE A 5 29.34 -36.60 -19.07
C PHE A 5 27.83 -36.61 -18.76
N SER A 6 27.44 -37.19 -17.62
CA SER A 6 26.11 -37.01 -17.05
C SER A 6 25.97 -35.56 -16.63
N ILE A 7 25.27 -34.78 -17.42
CA ILE A 7 24.78 -33.43 -17.00
C ILE A 7 23.64 -33.70 -16.01
N LEU A 8 23.96 -33.59 -14.71
CA LEU A 8 22.99 -33.56 -13.65
C LEU A 8 22.31 -32.18 -13.70
N CYS A 9 21.20 -32.09 -14.44
CA CYS A 9 20.28 -30.94 -14.33
C CYS A 9 19.68 -30.96 -12.93
N VAL A 10 20.23 -30.15 -12.03
CA VAL A 10 19.55 -29.76 -10.80
C VAL A 10 18.40 -28.86 -11.23
N VAL A 11 17.23 -29.45 -11.45
CA VAL A 11 15.98 -28.71 -11.52
C VAL A 11 15.74 -28.19 -10.10
N ALA A 12 16.07 -26.93 -9.86
CA ALA A 12 15.60 -26.24 -8.67
C ALA A 12 14.08 -26.35 -8.71
N ALA A 13 13.50 -27.06 -7.75
CA ALA A 13 12.06 -27.16 -7.61
C ALA A 13 11.57 -25.75 -7.35
N VAL A 14 10.93 -25.13 -8.34
CA VAL A 14 10.16 -23.90 -8.15
C VAL A 14 8.99 -24.31 -7.27
N SER A 15 9.08 -23.99 -5.96
CA SER A 15 7.97 -24.20 -5.05
C SER A 15 6.77 -23.43 -5.57
N SER A 16 5.59 -24.06 -5.55
CA SER A 16 4.38 -23.31 -5.92
C SER A 16 4.14 -22.16 -4.94
N PRO A 17 3.47 -21.07 -5.36
CA PRO A 17 3.17 -19.97 -4.47
C PRO A 17 2.44 -20.40 -3.20
N GLU A 18 1.57 -21.43 -3.28
CA GLU A 18 0.87 -21.99 -2.13
C GLU A 18 1.84 -22.68 -1.16
N ALA A 19 2.80 -23.46 -1.66
CA ALA A 19 3.78 -24.14 -0.84
C ALA A 19 4.69 -23.12 -0.13
N LEU A 20 5.11 -22.06 -0.83
CA LEU A 20 5.91 -20.98 -0.26
C LEU A 20 5.12 -20.20 0.80
N PHE A 21 3.81 -19.99 0.59
CA PHE A 21 2.93 -19.36 1.59
C PHE A 21 2.81 -20.20 2.86
N ASP A 22 2.63 -21.53 2.73
CA ASP A 22 2.55 -22.44 3.86
C ASP A 22 3.89 -22.52 4.63
N GLU A 23 5.01 -22.49 3.91
CA GLU A 23 6.34 -22.46 4.52
C GLU A 23 6.58 -21.15 5.28
N ALA A 24 6.16 -20.02 4.74
CA ALA A 24 6.20 -18.73 5.41
C ALA A 24 5.36 -18.73 6.70
N ASN A 25 4.14 -19.30 6.65
CA ASN A 25 3.30 -19.45 7.84
C ASN A 25 3.95 -20.35 8.89
N ALA A 26 4.61 -21.44 8.49
CA ALA A 26 5.32 -22.33 9.40
C ALA A 26 6.54 -21.63 10.04
N ALA A 27 7.30 -20.87 9.27
CA ALA A 27 8.41 -20.06 9.77
C ALA A 27 7.94 -19.02 10.79
N TYR A 28 6.83 -18.33 10.50
CA TYR A 28 6.21 -17.40 11.42
C TYR A 28 5.78 -18.08 12.73
N GLY A 29 5.10 -19.23 12.65
CA GLY A 29 4.68 -20.03 13.81
C GLY A 29 5.85 -20.55 14.65
N ALA A 30 7.02 -20.74 14.05
CA ALA A 30 8.27 -21.13 14.70
C ALA A 30 9.05 -19.94 15.30
N GLY A 31 8.54 -18.71 15.20
CA GLY A 31 9.19 -17.49 15.68
C GLY A 31 10.33 -16.96 14.78
N ARG A 32 10.51 -17.54 13.60
CA ARG A 32 11.50 -17.11 12.60
C ARG A 32 10.94 -16.00 11.73
N TYR A 33 10.70 -14.83 12.33
CA TYR A 33 9.92 -13.74 11.73
C TYR A 33 10.59 -13.11 10.51
N ASP A 34 11.92 -12.94 10.52
CA ASP A 34 12.65 -12.39 9.37
C ASP A 34 12.64 -13.34 8.18
N GLU A 35 12.75 -14.65 8.42
CA GLU A 35 12.66 -15.68 7.40
C GLU A 35 11.24 -15.72 6.79
N ALA A 36 10.21 -15.70 7.64
CA ALA A 36 8.83 -15.61 7.19
C ALA A 36 8.58 -14.35 6.34
N ALA A 37 9.10 -13.20 6.79
CA ALA A 37 8.96 -11.95 6.05
C ALA A 37 9.62 -12.04 4.65
N ALA A 38 10.84 -12.61 4.56
CA ALA A 38 11.53 -12.79 3.28
C ALA A 38 10.72 -13.68 2.31
N MET A 39 10.10 -14.75 2.80
CA MET A 39 9.25 -15.64 2.00
C MET A 39 7.98 -14.92 1.50
N TYR A 40 7.31 -14.12 2.34
CA TYR A 40 6.17 -13.31 1.89
C TYR A 40 6.61 -12.22 0.88
N GLU A 41 7.76 -11.59 1.07
CA GLU A 41 8.33 -10.63 0.12
C GLU A 41 8.64 -11.30 -1.23
N GLN A 42 9.10 -12.55 -1.23
CA GLN A 42 9.28 -13.35 -2.45
C GLN A 42 7.95 -13.59 -3.15
N LEU A 43 6.88 -14.00 -2.45
CA LEU A 43 5.55 -14.16 -3.03
C LEU A 43 5.06 -12.88 -3.72
N ILE A 44 5.28 -11.73 -3.08
CA ILE A 44 4.92 -10.42 -3.66
C ILE A 44 5.75 -10.14 -4.92
N ALA A 45 7.05 -10.46 -4.92
CA ALA A 45 7.92 -10.29 -6.08
C ALA A 45 7.53 -11.22 -7.24
N GLU A 46 6.98 -12.40 -6.95
CA GLU A 46 6.40 -13.34 -7.93
C GLU A 46 5.01 -12.89 -8.44
N GLY A 47 4.47 -11.77 -7.94
CA GLY A 47 3.21 -11.18 -8.39
C GLY A 47 1.98 -11.58 -7.58
N VAL A 48 2.14 -12.25 -6.44
CA VAL A 48 1.03 -12.58 -5.54
C VAL A 48 0.66 -11.34 -4.72
N HIS A 49 -0.29 -10.57 -5.22
CA HIS A 49 -0.76 -9.34 -4.56
C HIS A 49 -2.11 -9.59 -3.89
N ASP A 50 -2.08 -10.25 -2.74
CA ASP A 50 -3.25 -10.63 -1.94
C ASP A 50 -3.24 -9.93 -0.58
N ALA A 51 -4.43 -9.56 -0.06
CA ALA A 51 -4.56 -8.85 1.21
C ALA A 51 -4.04 -9.69 2.39
N VAL A 52 -4.21 -11.02 2.35
CA VAL A 52 -3.74 -11.93 3.40
C VAL A 52 -2.22 -12.04 3.39
N VAL A 53 -1.59 -12.05 2.21
CA VAL A 53 -0.12 -12.08 2.09
C VAL A 53 0.48 -10.80 2.69
N PHE A 54 -0.06 -9.63 2.34
CA PHE A 54 0.39 -8.37 2.94
C PHE A 54 0.12 -8.30 4.44
N PHE A 55 -1.02 -8.79 4.92
CA PHE A 55 -1.33 -8.86 6.34
C PHE A 55 -0.32 -9.73 7.10
N ASN A 56 -0.01 -10.93 6.60
CA ASN A 56 0.94 -11.84 7.23
C ASN A 56 2.38 -11.30 7.19
N LEU A 57 2.76 -10.65 6.07
CA LEU A 57 4.04 -9.92 6.01
C LEU A 57 4.09 -8.79 7.05
N GLY A 58 2.99 -8.05 7.21
CA GLY A 58 2.85 -7.04 8.26
C GLY A 58 3.07 -7.61 9.66
N ASN A 59 2.46 -8.77 9.95
CA ASN A 59 2.62 -9.47 11.22
C ASN A 59 4.08 -9.94 11.43
N ALA A 60 4.71 -10.50 10.40
CA ALA A 60 6.11 -10.93 10.46
C ALA A 60 7.04 -9.73 10.72
N CYS A 61 6.87 -8.63 9.99
CA CYS A 61 7.64 -7.41 10.20
C CYS A 61 7.44 -6.83 11.61
N PHE A 62 6.20 -6.79 12.11
CA PHE A 62 5.90 -6.29 13.45
C PHE A 62 6.56 -7.11 14.53
N SER A 63 6.45 -8.45 14.42
CA SER A 63 7.08 -9.40 15.36
C SER A 63 8.61 -9.38 15.31
N ALA A 64 9.19 -9.01 14.14
CA ALA A 64 10.63 -8.77 13.97
C ALA A 64 11.08 -7.37 14.45
N GLY A 65 10.18 -6.54 15.01
CA GLY A 65 10.48 -5.18 15.45
C GLY A 65 10.59 -4.15 14.32
N ARG A 66 10.25 -4.51 13.08
CA ARG A 66 10.31 -3.62 11.90
C ARG A 66 9.00 -2.86 11.73
N LEU A 67 8.79 -1.82 12.55
CA LEU A 67 7.53 -1.09 12.66
C LEU A 67 7.07 -0.45 11.34
N GLY A 68 7.97 0.26 10.64
CA GLY A 68 7.63 0.96 9.40
C GLY A 68 7.14 0.01 8.29
N PRO A 69 7.90 -1.06 7.95
CA PRO A 69 7.44 -2.11 7.04
C PRO A 69 6.13 -2.77 7.47
N ALA A 70 5.90 -2.99 8.78
CA ALA A 70 4.65 -3.56 9.28
C ALA A 70 3.45 -2.65 8.96
N VAL A 71 3.55 -1.35 9.31
CA VAL A 71 2.52 -0.34 9.00
C VAL A 71 2.24 -0.28 7.50
N ALA A 72 3.29 -0.26 6.67
CA ALA A 72 3.12 -0.20 5.21
C ALA A 72 2.37 -1.42 4.66
N ASN A 73 2.64 -2.62 5.18
CA ASN A 73 2.00 -3.85 4.70
C ASN A 73 0.55 -3.99 5.20
N TYR A 74 0.23 -3.53 6.41
CA TYR A 74 -1.18 -3.44 6.84
C TYR A 74 -1.97 -2.43 5.99
N GLU A 75 -1.39 -1.30 5.65
CA GLU A 75 -2.00 -0.32 4.74
C GLU A 75 -2.22 -0.91 3.32
N ARG A 76 -1.27 -1.71 2.81
CA ARG A 76 -1.41 -2.43 1.53
C ARG A 76 -2.56 -3.43 1.59
N ALA A 77 -2.66 -4.22 2.68
CA ALA A 77 -3.76 -5.16 2.89
C ALA A 77 -5.12 -4.46 2.89
N LEU A 78 -5.25 -3.33 3.61
CA LEU A 78 -6.48 -2.54 3.69
C LEU A 78 -6.84 -1.84 2.38
N ARG A 79 -5.87 -1.49 1.54
CA ARG A 79 -6.15 -0.97 0.18
C ARG A 79 -6.77 -2.01 -0.73
N LEU A 80 -6.34 -3.27 -0.61
CA LEU A 80 -6.92 -4.37 -1.38
C LEU A 80 -8.27 -4.80 -0.81
N GLU A 81 -8.38 -4.89 0.50
CA GLU A 81 -9.60 -5.30 1.20
C GLU A 81 -9.91 -4.31 2.36
N PRO A 82 -10.68 -3.24 2.09
CA PRO A 82 -11.00 -2.22 3.09
C PRO A 82 -11.74 -2.76 4.33
N GLY A 83 -12.46 -3.88 4.18
CA GLY A 83 -13.20 -4.57 5.24
C GLY A 83 -12.36 -5.56 6.06
N PHE A 84 -11.02 -5.58 5.91
CA PHE A 84 -10.17 -6.53 6.62
C PHE A 84 -9.91 -6.06 8.06
N ASP A 85 -10.87 -6.34 8.96
CA ASP A 85 -10.85 -5.86 10.35
C ASP A 85 -9.56 -6.23 11.11
N ARG A 86 -9.03 -7.45 10.90
CA ARG A 86 -7.78 -7.87 11.55
C ARG A 86 -6.59 -7.01 11.14
N ALA A 87 -6.49 -6.66 9.86
CA ALA A 87 -5.44 -5.78 9.38
C ALA A 87 -5.57 -4.37 9.97
N ARG A 88 -6.83 -3.87 10.12
CA ARG A 88 -7.11 -2.57 10.76
C ARG A 88 -6.70 -2.58 12.24
N MET A 89 -7.09 -3.60 12.99
CA MET A 89 -6.73 -3.74 14.41
C MET A 89 -5.21 -3.79 14.62
N ASN A 90 -4.49 -4.56 13.77
CA ASN A 90 -3.04 -4.69 13.86
C ASN A 90 -2.33 -3.40 13.43
N LEU A 91 -2.87 -2.68 12.42
CA LEU A 91 -2.39 -1.35 12.05
C LEU A 91 -2.52 -0.37 13.22
N ASP A 92 -3.69 -0.32 13.87
CA ASP A 92 -3.93 0.56 15.01
C ASP A 92 -2.99 0.22 16.17
N HIS A 93 -2.73 -1.07 16.42
CA HIS A 93 -1.78 -1.52 17.42
C HIS A 93 -0.34 -1.12 17.08
N ALA A 94 0.08 -1.30 15.82
CA ALA A 94 1.39 -0.88 15.36
C ALA A 94 1.59 0.64 15.47
N LEU A 95 0.59 1.42 15.07
CA LEU A 95 0.61 2.88 15.21
C LEU A 95 0.61 3.33 16.68
N ALA A 96 -0.03 2.57 17.57
CA ALA A 96 -0.01 2.87 19.01
C ALA A 96 1.38 2.68 19.63
N SER A 97 2.20 1.80 19.05
CA SER A 97 3.58 1.56 19.48
C SER A 97 4.61 2.53 18.85
N ALA A 98 4.21 3.33 17.84
CA ALA A 98 5.07 4.34 17.24
C ALA A 98 5.42 5.45 18.23
N GLN A 99 6.66 5.93 18.18
CA GLN A 99 7.16 7.00 19.05
C GLN A 99 6.45 8.34 18.80
N ARG A 100 6.07 8.60 17.56
CA ARG A 100 5.35 9.78 17.12
C ARG A 100 4.08 9.36 16.40
N ARG A 101 2.95 9.94 16.77
CA ARG A 101 1.67 9.71 16.13
C ARG A 101 1.38 10.87 15.18
N LEU A 102 1.94 10.84 13.97
CA LEU A 102 1.41 11.71 12.94
C LEU A 102 0.01 11.23 12.58
N ALA A 103 -0.97 12.13 12.71
CA ALA A 103 -2.32 11.83 12.24
C ALA A 103 -2.28 11.44 10.74
N PRO A 104 -3.15 10.53 10.28
CA PRO A 104 -3.23 10.26 8.85
C PRO A 104 -3.55 11.56 8.10
N PRO A 105 -3.08 11.70 6.85
CA PRO A 105 -3.44 12.85 6.04
C PRO A 105 -4.96 13.02 6.03
N LEU A 106 -5.46 14.13 6.58
CA LEU A 106 -6.90 14.36 6.65
C LEU A 106 -7.43 14.46 5.22
N LEU A 107 -8.42 13.65 4.94
CA LEU A 107 -9.22 13.83 3.73
C LEU A 107 -9.98 15.16 3.85
N PRO A 108 -10.17 15.91 2.77
CA PRO A 108 -10.98 17.11 2.79
C PRO A 108 -12.36 16.82 3.38
N TRP A 109 -12.93 17.76 4.15
CA TRP A 109 -14.23 17.57 4.82
C TRP A 109 -15.37 17.15 3.87
N TRP A 110 -15.34 17.63 2.64
CA TRP A 110 -16.32 17.28 1.61
C TRP A 110 -16.19 15.81 1.17
N GLU A 111 -14.97 15.26 1.14
CA GLU A 111 -14.72 13.86 0.81
C GLU A 111 -15.28 12.95 1.91
N GLN A 112 -15.05 13.29 3.18
CA GLN A 112 -15.60 12.56 4.32
C GLN A 112 -17.13 12.60 4.38
N THR A 113 -17.74 13.74 4.01
CA THR A 113 -19.19 13.92 4.11
C THR A 113 -19.95 13.37 2.90
N ILE A 114 -19.44 13.63 1.69
CA ILE A 114 -20.13 13.28 0.44
C ILE A 114 -19.86 11.82 0.05
N PHE A 115 -18.66 11.34 0.32
CA PHE A 115 -18.23 10.00 -0.07
C PHE A 115 -18.01 9.06 1.13
N PHE A 116 -18.86 9.17 2.18
CA PHE A 116 -18.75 8.31 3.37
C PHE A 116 -18.73 6.80 3.03
N TRP A 117 -19.37 6.38 1.94
CA TRP A 117 -19.34 5.01 1.45
C TRP A 117 -18.00 4.62 0.80
N HIS A 118 -17.19 5.62 0.41
CA HIS A 118 -15.93 5.39 -0.30
C HIS A 118 -14.98 4.51 0.52
N GLU A 119 -14.88 4.72 1.81
CA GLU A 119 -13.98 3.97 2.67
C GLU A 119 -14.50 2.55 3.01
N HIS A 120 -15.83 2.36 3.02
CA HIS A 120 -16.45 1.11 3.46
C HIS A 120 -16.71 0.11 2.33
N LEU A 121 -16.77 0.55 1.08
CA LEU A 121 -17.08 -0.30 -0.06
C LEU A 121 -15.80 -0.76 -0.77
N SER A 122 -15.76 -2.02 -1.21
CA SER A 122 -14.64 -2.53 -1.99
C SER A 122 -14.55 -1.84 -3.37
N PRO A 123 -13.34 -1.72 -3.95
CA PRO A 123 -13.15 -1.14 -5.29
C PRO A 123 -13.98 -1.85 -6.36
N GLN A 124 -14.12 -3.17 -6.26
CA GLN A 124 -14.91 -3.98 -7.19
C GLN A 124 -16.39 -3.65 -7.12
N PHE A 125 -16.94 -3.51 -5.90
CA PHE A 125 -18.35 -3.15 -5.71
C PHE A 125 -18.66 -1.76 -6.27
N VAL A 126 -17.81 -0.78 -5.99
CA VAL A 126 -17.99 0.60 -6.47
C VAL A 126 -17.93 0.66 -8.00
N SER A 127 -17.01 -0.07 -8.61
CA SER A 127 -16.89 -0.14 -10.08
C SER A 127 -18.10 -0.81 -10.72
N ALA A 128 -18.60 -1.91 -10.12
CA ALA A 128 -19.81 -2.58 -10.59
C ALA A 128 -21.06 -1.67 -10.45
N ALA A 129 -21.20 -0.98 -9.33
CA ALA A 129 -22.29 -0.04 -9.10
C ALA A 129 -22.25 1.13 -10.12
N ALA A 130 -21.08 1.68 -10.41
CA ALA A 130 -20.89 2.69 -11.43
C ALA A 130 -21.34 2.20 -12.82
N ALA A 131 -20.91 1.00 -13.21
CA ALA A 131 -21.29 0.39 -14.47
C ALA A 131 -22.81 0.13 -14.58
N LEU A 132 -23.41 -0.39 -13.51
CA LEU A 132 -24.86 -0.62 -13.44
C LEU A 132 -25.65 0.68 -13.55
N CYS A 133 -25.29 1.71 -12.81
CA CYS A 133 -25.94 3.03 -12.90
C CYS A 133 -25.78 3.63 -14.31
N TRP A 134 -24.62 3.48 -14.92
CA TRP A 134 -24.35 3.93 -16.29
C TRP A 134 -25.23 3.20 -17.31
N CYS A 135 -25.28 1.86 -17.24
CA CYS A 135 -26.14 1.06 -18.11
C CYS A 135 -27.64 1.41 -17.90
N ALA A 136 -28.09 1.57 -16.66
CA ALA A 136 -29.46 1.95 -16.33
C ALA A 136 -29.82 3.33 -16.91
N PHE A 137 -28.92 4.31 -16.83
CA PHE A 137 -29.10 5.62 -17.41
C PHE A 137 -29.39 5.54 -18.93
N TRP A 138 -28.54 4.81 -19.67
CA TRP A 138 -28.72 4.66 -21.12
C TRP A 138 -29.95 3.83 -21.48
N ALA A 139 -30.27 2.79 -20.72
CA ALA A 139 -31.47 1.99 -20.90
C ALA A 139 -32.73 2.84 -20.70
N LEU A 140 -32.80 3.64 -19.63
CA LEU A 140 -33.94 4.57 -19.39
C LEU A 140 -34.06 5.63 -20.47
N LEU A 141 -32.93 6.16 -20.93
CA LEU A 141 -32.93 7.15 -22.03
C LEU A 141 -33.43 6.53 -23.34
N GLY A 142 -33.01 5.31 -23.66
CA GLY A 142 -33.47 4.55 -24.82
C GLY A 142 -34.96 4.20 -24.74
N LEU A 143 -35.45 3.72 -23.57
CA LEU A 143 -36.86 3.45 -23.34
C LEU A 143 -37.73 4.70 -23.50
N ARG A 144 -37.27 5.84 -22.99
CA ARG A 144 -37.93 7.13 -23.15
C ARG A 144 -38.08 7.51 -24.64
N ARG A 145 -37.04 7.24 -25.44
CA ARG A 145 -37.05 7.56 -26.87
C ARG A 145 -37.96 6.62 -27.65
N TYR A 146 -38.03 5.34 -27.30
CA TYR A 146 -38.76 4.31 -28.05
C TYR A 146 -40.23 4.20 -27.66
N ARG A 147 -40.57 4.25 -26.36
CA ARG A 147 -41.93 4.01 -25.86
C ARG A 147 -42.72 5.24 -25.43
N ARG A 148 -42.19 6.46 -25.60
CA ARG A 148 -42.82 7.71 -25.10
C ARG A 148 -43.18 7.66 -23.59
N PHE A 149 -42.51 6.81 -22.83
CA PHE A 149 -42.68 6.75 -21.39
C PHE A 149 -42.22 8.07 -20.78
N ALA A 150 -43.10 8.79 -20.11
CA ALA A 150 -42.80 10.03 -19.41
C ALA A 150 -42.17 9.70 -18.04
N TYR A 151 -40.96 9.09 -18.03
CA TYR A 151 -40.21 9.10 -16.79
C TYR A 151 -39.92 10.53 -16.37
N SER A 152 -40.06 10.80 -15.07
CA SER A 152 -39.81 12.14 -14.58
C SER A 152 -38.35 12.52 -14.90
N ARG A 153 -38.13 13.75 -15.33
CA ARG A 153 -36.76 14.27 -15.56
C ARG A 153 -35.90 14.12 -14.31
N LEU A 154 -36.53 14.15 -13.13
CA LEU A 154 -35.90 13.94 -11.83
C LEU A 154 -35.34 12.52 -11.67
N LEU A 155 -36.02 11.47 -12.14
CA LEU A 155 -35.51 10.11 -12.10
C LEU A 155 -34.23 9.95 -12.94
N LEU A 156 -34.25 10.46 -14.18
CA LEU A 156 -33.06 10.44 -15.05
C LEU A 156 -31.92 11.25 -14.47
N ALA A 157 -32.21 12.43 -13.91
CA ALA A 157 -31.18 13.23 -13.22
C ALA A 157 -30.61 12.51 -11.99
N GLY A 158 -31.44 11.84 -11.20
CA GLY A 158 -31.00 11.06 -10.04
C GLY A 158 -30.08 9.89 -10.42
N VAL A 159 -30.45 9.14 -11.47
CA VAL A 159 -29.60 8.03 -11.97
C VAL A 159 -28.29 8.55 -12.56
N ALA A 160 -28.32 9.67 -13.28
CA ALA A 160 -27.11 10.30 -13.80
C ALA A 160 -26.18 10.78 -12.68
N LEU A 161 -26.74 11.40 -11.63
CA LEU A 161 -25.97 11.84 -10.47
C LEU A 161 -25.35 10.65 -9.72
N ALA A 162 -26.12 9.57 -9.53
CA ALA A 162 -25.59 8.34 -8.92
C ALA A 162 -24.45 7.73 -9.76
N ALA A 163 -24.62 7.66 -11.09
CA ALA A 163 -23.57 7.17 -12.00
C ALA A 163 -22.30 8.03 -11.90
N LEU A 164 -22.45 9.35 -11.82
CA LEU A 164 -21.33 10.28 -11.64
C LEU A 164 -20.64 10.08 -10.29
N ALA A 165 -21.40 9.98 -9.20
CA ALA A 165 -20.86 9.82 -7.85
C ALA A 165 -20.07 8.51 -7.69
N PHE A 166 -20.65 7.37 -8.14
CA PHE A 166 -19.95 6.09 -8.15
C PHE A 166 -18.78 6.07 -9.13
N GLY A 167 -18.90 6.76 -10.27
CA GLY A 167 -17.82 6.91 -11.25
C GLY A 167 -16.61 7.66 -10.69
N ILE A 168 -16.84 8.79 -10.01
CA ILE A 168 -15.78 9.55 -9.32
C ILE A 168 -15.16 8.70 -8.22
N SER A 169 -15.98 8.01 -7.41
CA SER A 169 -15.49 7.14 -6.35
C SER A 169 -14.66 5.97 -6.92
N ALA A 170 -15.07 5.35 -8.02
CA ALA A 170 -14.31 4.30 -8.68
C ALA A 170 -12.98 4.83 -9.24
N TRP A 171 -13.00 6.01 -9.85
CA TRP A 171 -11.79 6.66 -10.35
C TRP A 171 -10.81 6.99 -9.22
N ALA A 172 -11.27 7.55 -8.11
CA ALA A 172 -10.45 7.86 -6.95
C ALA A 172 -9.82 6.59 -6.34
N LYS A 173 -10.57 5.48 -6.27
CA LYS A 173 -10.04 4.18 -5.82
C LYS A 173 -9.02 3.58 -6.78
N ALA A 174 -9.16 3.82 -8.08
CA ALA A 174 -8.19 3.39 -9.08
C ALA A 174 -6.89 4.22 -9.06
N HIS A 175 -6.97 5.46 -8.52
CA HIS A 175 -5.84 6.39 -8.43
C HIS A 175 -5.62 6.85 -6.97
N PRO A 176 -5.32 5.92 -6.04
CA PRO A 176 -5.09 6.28 -4.66
C PRO A 176 -3.86 7.19 -4.54
N PRO A 177 -3.87 8.15 -3.61
CA PRO A 177 -2.70 8.98 -3.38
C PRO A 177 -1.50 8.10 -3.02
N ALA A 178 -0.33 8.45 -3.54
CA ALA A 178 0.89 7.78 -3.18
C ALA A 178 1.23 8.09 -1.72
N ILE A 179 1.26 7.06 -0.89
CA ILE A 179 1.64 7.14 0.52
C ILE A 179 2.92 6.36 0.71
N ALA A 180 3.83 6.90 1.52
CA ALA A 180 5.02 6.22 1.97
C ALA A 180 5.04 6.18 3.50
N VAL A 181 5.65 5.14 4.05
CA VAL A 181 5.84 4.94 5.48
C VAL A 181 7.33 4.95 5.78
N ALA A 182 7.74 5.70 6.78
CA ALA A 182 9.13 5.74 7.22
C ALA A 182 9.54 4.36 7.79
N SER A 183 10.59 3.77 7.22
CA SER A 183 11.04 2.41 7.55
C SER A 183 12.08 2.37 8.65
N GLN A 184 12.77 3.48 8.90
CA GLN A 184 13.84 3.64 9.88
C GLN A 184 13.37 4.47 11.07
N GLU A 185 14.06 4.34 12.21
CA GLU A 185 13.73 5.10 13.44
C GLU A 185 13.86 6.61 13.26
N ARG A 186 14.77 7.05 12.38
CA ARG A 186 14.99 8.47 12.05
C ARG A 186 15.24 8.61 10.56
N VAL A 187 14.30 9.22 9.88
CA VAL A 187 14.39 9.51 8.46
C VAL A 187 14.48 11.03 8.27
N PRO A 188 15.64 11.56 7.90
CA PRO A 188 15.80 12.99 7.69
C PRO A 188 15.02 13.46 6.46
N VAL A 189 14.25 14.52 6.63
CA VAL A 189 13.60 15.22 5.53
C VAL A 189 14.26 16.57 5.35
N ARG A 190 14.69 16.87 4.13
CA ARG A 190 15.57 18.02 3.79
C ARG A 190 14.82 19.02 2.94
N TYR A 191 15.31 20.27 2.92
CA TYR A 191 14.76 21.31 2.05
C TYR A 191 15.11 21.10 0.56
N ALA A 192 16.25 20.49 0.29
CA ALA A 192 16.77 20.30 -1.08
C ALA A 192 17.18 18.85 -1.34
N LEU A 193 17.35 18.52 -2.62
CA LEU A 193 17.83 17.23 -3.15
C LEU A 193 19.36 17.10 -2.94
N ASP A 194 19.81 17.19 -1.70
CA ASP A 194 21.24 17.12 -1.38
C ASP A 194 21.46 16.40 -0.06
N ASP A 195 22.40 15.45 -0.04
CA ASP A 195 22.80 14.71 1.17
C ASP A 195 23.43 15.60 2.24
N THR A 196 23.99 16.74 1.84
CA THR A 196 24.62 17.73 2.72
C THR A 196 23.66 18.83 3.16
N GLY A 197 22.42 18.83 2.61
CA GLY A 197 21.39 19.84 2.88
C GLY A 197 20.92 19.86 4.32
N THR A 198 20.46 21.03 4.76
CA THR A 198 19.90 21.22 6.10
C THR A 198 18.66 20.34 6.29
N VAL A 199 18.64 19.56 7.37
CA VAL A 199 17.48 18.78 7.78
C VAL A 199 16.36 19.73 8.21
N HIS A 200 15.20 19.59 7.57
CA HIS A 200 14.01 20.38 7.90
C HIS A 200 13.31 19.81 9.12
N PHE A 201 13.02 18.49 9.08
CA PHE A 201 12.44 17.71 10.16
C PHE A 201 12.84 16.25 10.01
N GLU A 202 12.54 15.43 11.02
CA GLU A 202 12.77 14.00 11.01
C GLU A 202 11.43 13.25 11.08
N LEU A 203 11.32 12.15 10.35
CA LEU A 203 10.23 11.19 10.47
C LEU A 203 10.68 10.03 11.33
N SER A 204 9.76 9.50 12.13
CA SER A 204 9.97 8.30 12.95
C SER A 204 9.42 7.06 12.24
N ALA A 205 9.92 5.87 12.60
CA ALA A 205 9.43 4.61 12.06
C ALA A 205 7.90 4.50 12.20
N GLY A 206 7.22 4.19 11.11
CA GLY A 206 5.76 4.11 11.06
C GLY A 206 5.04 5.42 10.70
N ASP A 207 5.75 6.55 10.62
CA ASP A 207 5.15 7.82 10.17
C ASP A 207 4.70 7.70 8.72
N ARG A 208 3.45 8.08 8.46
CA ARG A 208 2.81 8.05 7.14
C ARG A 208 2.84 9.43 6.52
N VAL A 209 3.36 9.52 5.30
CA VAL A 209 3.46 10.76 4.54
C VAL A 209 2.90 10.58 3.13
N ARG A 210 2.40 11.66 2.55
CA ARG A 210 2.00 11.67 1.14
C ARG A 210 3.24 11.91 0.27
N VAL A 211 3.38 11.13 -0.78
CA VAL A 211 4.41 11.34 -1.80
C VAL A 211 3.81 12.24 -2.88
N GLU A 212 4.41 13.40 -3.10
CA GLU A 212 3.99 14.36 -4.12
C GLU A 212 4.76 14.19 -5.42
N GLU A 213 6.06 13.93 -5.31
CA GLU A 213 6.96 13.76 -6.46
C GLU A 213 8.04 12.73 -6.16
N ARG A 214 8.53 12.08 -7.20
CA ARG A 214 9.69 11.20 -7.13
C ARG A 214 10.72 11.63 -8.16
N GLN A 215 11.93 11.93 -7.68
CA GLN A 215 13.08 12.24 -8.54
C GLN A 215 14.23 11.27 -8.22
N ASN A 216 14.49 10.34 -9.12
CA ASN A 216 15.52 9.30 -8.94
C ASN A 216 15.38 8.55 -7.61
N ALA A 217 16.35 8.71 -6.71
CA ALA A 217 16.40 8.11 -5.37
C ALA A 217 15.69 8.95 -4.29
N TRP A 218 15.11 10.10 -4.64
CA TRP A 218 14.49 11.03 -3.70
C TRP A 218 12.97 11.07 -3.86
N LEU A 219 12.28 11.27 -2.74
CA LEU A 219 10.84 11.48 -2.65
C LEU A 219 10.57 12.85 -2.04
N LEU A 220 9.76 13.66 -2.72
CA LEU A 220 9.16 14.83 -2.12
C LEU A 220 7.95 14.37 -1.30
N VAL A 221 8.02 14.55 -0.02
CA VAL A 221 6.98 14.12 0.91
C VAL A 221 6.31 15.30 1.60
N SER A 222 5.03 15.14 1.91
CA SER A 222 4.29 16.10 2.72
C SER A 222 3.62 15.41 3.90
N THR A 223 3.71 16.04 5.07
CA THR A 223 3.05 15.61 6.29
C THR A 223 1.65 16.21 6.38
N THR A 224 0.85 15.70 7.31
CA THR A 224 -0.49 16.24 7.63
C THR A 224 -0.44 17.69 8.12
N ASP A 225 0.65 18.07 8.80
CA ASP A 225 0.87 19.42 9.33
C ASP A 225 1.27 20.42 8.25
N GLY A 226 1.33 19.99 6.97
CA GLY A 226 1.70 20.83 5.83
C GLY A 226 3.20 21.03 5.64
N GLN A 227 4.04 20.34 6.40
CA GLN A 227 5.48 20.37 6.20
C GLN A 227 5.84 19.56 4.93
N ARG A 228 6.75 20.07 4.13
CA ARG A 228 7.20 19.45 2.87
C ARG A 228 8.71 19.39 2.85
N GLY A 229 9.22 18.34 2.23
CA GLY A 229 10.67 18.21 2.01
C GLY A 229 11.06 16.92 1.31
N TRP A 230 12.33 16.80 1.02
CA TRP A 230 12.90 15.68 0.30
C TRP A 230 13.50 14.65 1.25
N THR A 231 13.24 13.38 0.97
CA THR A 231 13.81 12.25 1.72
C THR A 231 14.24 11.16 0.76
N GLU A 232 15.17 10.30 1.19
CA GLU A 232 15.63 9.18 0.39
C GLU A 232 14.54 8.11 0.25
N ALA A 233 14.31 7.65 -0.98
CA ALA A 233 13.35 6.57 -1.24
C ALA A 233 13.74 5.26 -0.52
N ALA A 234 15.04 5.01 -0.31
CA ALA A 234 15.55 3.85 0.41
C ALA A 234 15.18 3.82 1.90
N ALA A 235 14.87 4.97 2.50
CA ALA A 235 14.43 5.06 3.90
C ALA A 235 12.92 4.92 4.08
N MET A 236 12.18 4.77 2.98
CA MET A 236 10.73 4.77 2.94
C MET A 236 10.17 3.49 2.29
N THR A 237 9.05 3.00 2.80
CA THR A 237 8.28 1.93 2.15
C THR A 237 7.04 2.51 1.49
N LEU A 238 6.94 2.38 0.15
CA LEU A 238 5.78 2.84 -0.62
C LEU A 238 4.58 1.91 -0.39
N VAL A 239 3.41 2.46 -0.18
CA VAL A 239 2.18 1.68 0.06
C VAL A 239 1.46 1.30 -1.25
N GLY A 240 1.71 2.03 -2.35
CA GLY A 240 1.10 1.77 -3.66
C GLY A 240 1.94 0.87 -4.57
N PRO A 241 1.35 0.38 -5.70
CA PRO A 241 2.11 -0.30 -6.73
C PRO A 241 3.08 0.66 -7.44
N PRO A 242 4.22 0.17 -7.98
CA PRO A 242 4.68 -1.22 -7.86
C PRO A 242 5.10 -1.53 -6.42
N TYR A 243 4.69 -2.71 -5.92
CA TYR A 243 5.04 -3.15 -4.57
C TYR A 243 6.52 -3.52 -4.53
N THR A 244 7.31 -2.70 -3.85
CA THR A 244 8.72 -2.99 -3.60
C THR A 244 8.86 -3.57 -2.20
N PRO A 245 9.74 -4.58 -2.00
CA PRO A 245 10.11 -5.04 -0.66
C PRO A 245 10.60 -3.86 0.19
N ALA A 246 10.41 -3.96 1.50
CA ALA A 246 10.99 -2.97 2.41
C ALA A 246 12.52 -3.01 2.25
N PRO A 247 13.20 -1.85 2.30
CA PRO A 247 14.64 -1.82 2.25
C PRO A 247 15.19 -2.68 3.40
N SER A 248 16.09 -3.62 3.07
CA SER A 248 16.79 -4.39 4.08
C SER A 248 17.61 -3.42 4.94
N VAL A 249 17.33 -3.41 6.24
CA VAL A 249 18.18 -2.70 7.20
C VAL A 249 19.50 -3.49 7.24
N THR A 250 20.43 -3.13 6.36
CA THR A 250 21.82 -3.56 6.55
C THR A 250 22.27 -2.93 7.86
N ALA A 251 22.38 -3.77 8.88
CA ALA A 251 23.00 -3.39 10.14
C ALA A 251 24.31 -2.68 9.79
N GLY A 252 24.37 -1.39 10.09
CA GLY A 252 25.51 -0.56 9.77
C GLY A 252 26.76 -1.24 10.32
N THR A 253 27.66 -1.63 9.44
CA THR A 253 29.01 -2.04 9.82
C THR A 253 29.57 -0.92 10.68
N PRO A 254 29.98 -1.17 11.94
CA PRO A 254 30.63 -0.14 12.73
C PRO A 254 31.86 0.30 11.98
N LYS A 255 31.92 1.58 11.60
CA LYS A 255 33.15 2.19 11.10
C LYS A 255 34.20 1.98 12.18
N THR A 256 35.05 0.97 11.98
CA THR A 256 36.31 0.85 12.73
C THR A 256 37.07 2.13 12.47
N GLY A 257 37.17 2.96 13.52
CA GLY A 257 38.03 4.11 13.55
C GLY A 257 39.47 3.66 13.30
N GLY A 258 40.03 4.05 12.15
CA GLY A 258 41.45 4.06 11.94
C GLY A 258 42.05 5.15 12.82
N ALA A 259 42.77 4.74 13.83
CA ALA A 259 43.77 5.56 14.48
C ALA A 259 44.96 5.70 13.51
N GLU A 260 45.32 6.89 13.12
CA GLU A 260 46.67 7.40 12.89
C GLU A 260 46.62 8.93 12.88
#